data_b80cf9c0d4d45d6e62345e9262682020
#
_entry.id   b80cf9c0d4d45d6e62345e9262682020
#
_cell.length_a   1.000
_cell.length_b   1.000
_cell.length_c   1.000
_cell.angle_alpha   90.00
_cell.angle_beta   90.00
_cell.angle_gamma   90.00
#
_symmetry.space_group_name_H-M   'P 1'
#
loop_
_entity.id
_entity.type
_entity.pdbx_description
1 polymer ?
#
loop_
_entity_poly.entity_id
_entity_poly.type
_entity_poly.pdbx_seq_one_letter_code
_entity_poly.pdbx_strand_id
1 'polypeptide(L)'
;MADQIKVRGMVISSSPIGENDKRVVLLTKEKGKISAFVRGARRPGNHLMAASDSFSFGIFYLMYGRDAYTVVNAEISNFFRELTSDLQKTYTAYYFLELAEYFTVENEDESMMLNLIYASFSALVKGRINPRLIRYIIELKTLVINGEYPEFFLCRNCGTKEHLTGFSIFHDGILCKDCAKVSKDVMEINGSTL
;
A
#
# COMPACT_ATOMS: atom_id res chain seq x y z
N MET A 1 -7.74 33.72 -2.08
CA MET A 1 -7.76 32.86 -0.89
C MET A 1 -7.18 31.53 -1.32
N ALA A 2 -6.26 30.94 -0.55
CA ALA A 2 -5.76 29.59 -0.88
C ALA A 2 -6.92 28.62 -0.66
N ASP A 3 -7.28 27.86 -1.69
CA ASP A 3 -8.36 26.89 -1.60
C ASP A 3 -7.98 25.74 -0.67
N GLN A 4 -8.79 25.53 0.34
CA GLN A 4 -8.67 24.38 1.23
C GLN A 4 -9.28 23.15 0.53
N ILE A 5 -8.51 22.09 0.44
CA ILE A 5 -8.99 20.80 -0.08
C ILE A 5 -9.14 19.80 1.06
N LYS A 6 -10.09 18.90 0.90
CA LYS A 6 -10.37 17.80 1.81
C LYS A 6 -10.06 16.50 1.11
N VAL A 7 -9.16 15.69 1.69
CA VAL A 7 -8.78 14.37 1.14
C VAL A 7 -8.92 13.29 2.18
N ARG A 8 -9.30 12.10 1.75
CA ARG A 8 -9.24 10.88 2.58
C ARG A 8 -7.93 10.18 2.29
N GLY A 9 -7.16 9.86 3.32
CA GLY A 9 -5.87 9.24 3.12
C GLY A 9 -5.26 8.64 4.39
N MET A 10 -4.04 8.17 4.22
CA MET A 10 -3.19 7.58 5.25
C MET A 10 -1.82 8.25 5.22
N VAL A 11 -1.25 8.51 6.38
CA VAL A 11 0.16 8.92 6.50
C VAL A 11 1.02 7.69 6.25
N ILE A 12 1.71 7.66 5.11
CA ILE A 12 2.60 6.54 4.74
C ILE A 12 4.06 6.80 5.12
N SER A 13 4.46 8.07 5.26
CA SER A 13 5.79 8.46 5.73
C SER A 13 5.69 9.72 6.57
N SER A 14 6.51 9.81 7.62
CA SER A 14 6.56 10.96 8.52
C SER A 14 8.00 11.21 8.96
N SER A 15 8.51 12.39 8.69
CA SER A 15 9.86 12.79 9.04
C SER A 15 9.89 14.16 9.71
N PRO A 16 10.76 14.38 10.71
CA PRO A 16 10.95 15.70 11.28
C PRO A 16 11.59 16.66 10.26
N ILE A 17 11.16 17.93 10.30
CA ILE A 17 11.78 19.00 9.55
C ILE A 17 11.94 20.21 10.45
N GLY A 18 13.16 20.77 10.51
CA GLY A 18 13.48 21.81 11.49
C GLY A 18 13.23 21.35 12.94
N GLU A 19 12.95 22.30 13.82
CA GLU A 19 12.81 22.02 15.24
C GLU A 19 11.43 21.49 15.64
N ASN A 20 10.37 22.02 15.01
CA ASN A 20 8.99 21.81 15.49
C ASN A 20 8.05 21.17 14.47
N ASP A 21 8.45 21.08 13.23
CA ASP A 21 7.59 20.67 12.12
C ASP A 21 7.84 19.21 11.72
N LYS A 22 6.90 18.65 10.99
CA LYS A 22 7.05 17.38 10.27
C LYS A 22 6.75 17.57 8.80
N ARG A 23 7.41 16.76 7.97
CA ARG A 23 6.98 16.48 6.60
C ARG A 23 6.31 15.11 6.60
N VAL A 24 5.12 15.04 6.04
CA VAL A 24 4.38 13.78 5.86
C VAL A 24 4.17 13.50 4.39
N VAL A 25 4.16 12.22 4.05
CA VAL A 25 3.67 11.74 2.77
C VAL A 25 2.31 11.09 3.04
N LEU A 26 1.29 11.57 2.35
CA LEU A 26 -0.08 11.06 2.42
C LEU A 26 -0.37 10.26 1.17
N LEU A 27 -0.81 9.02 1.32
CA LEU A 27 -1.49 8.30 0.27
C LEU A 27 -2.97 8.64 0.35
N THR A 28 -3.50 9.28 -0.68
CA THR A 28 -4.87 9.81 -0.69
C THR A 28 -5.70 9.17 -1.79
N LYS A 29 -7.00 9.14 -1.57
CA LYS A 29 -7.95 8.67 -2.57
C LYS A 29 -8.03 9.62 -3.77
N GLU A 30 -8.08 10.94 -3.50
CA GLU A 30 -8.47 11.94 -4.50
C GLU A 30 -7.28 12.54 -5.26
N LYS A 31 -6.07 12.42 -4.70
CA LYS A 31 -4.86 13.11 -5.19
C LYS A 31 -3.63 12.21 -5.25
N GLY A 32 -3.81 10.90 -5.11
CA GLY A 32 -2.68 9.97 -5.07
C GLY A 32 -1.72 10.24 -3.93
N LYS A 33 -0.45 10.07 -4.17
CA LYS A 33 0.61 10.31 -3.19
C LYS A 33 1.01 11.79 -3.17
N ILE A 34 0.84 12.46 -2.04
CA ILE A 34 1.19 13.88 -1.88
C ILE A 34 2.08 14.12 -0.67
N SER A 35 3.00 15.07 -0.79
CA SER A 35 3.79 15.57 0.33
C SER A 35 3.16 16.80 0.96
N ALA A 36 3.12 16.86 2.28
CA ALA A 36 2.59 17.99 3.01
C ALA A 36 3.44 18.34 4.24
N PHE A 37 3.48 19.61 4.60
CA PHE A 37 4.07 20.06 5.86
C PHE A 37 3.02 20.06 6.97
N VAL A 38 3.42 19.69 8.18
CA VAL A 38 2.61 19.76 9.39
C VAL A 38 3.32 20.65 10.40
N ARG A 39 2.88 21.92 10.43
CA ARG A 39 3.55 22.93 11.25
C ARG A 39 3.27 22.73 12.74
N GLY A 40 4.31 22.84 13.54
CA GLY A 40 4.25 22.65 14.97
C GLY A 40 3.90 21.24 15.42
N ALA A 41 3.93 20.24 14.55
CA ALA A 41 3.53 18.86 14.86
C ALA A 41 4.36 18.20 15.96
N ARG A 42 5.54 18.72 16.26
CA ARG A 42 6.42 18.24 17.33
C ARG A 42 6.28 19.04 18.65
N ARG A 43 5.46 20.09 18.66
CA ARG A 43 5.21 20.86 19.89
C ARG A 43 4.22 20.12 20.78
N PRO A 44 4.49 20.00 22.08
CA PRO A 44 3.55 19.41 23.02
C PRO A 44 2.18 20.08 22.95
N GLY A 45 1.11 19.28 22.93
CA GLY A 45 -0.27 19.78 22.87
C GLY A 45 -0.77 20.19 21.49
N ASN A 46 0.03 20.09 20.44
CA ASN A 46 -0.47 20.33 19.09
C ASN A 46 -1.42 19.18 18.67
N HIS A 47 -2.63 19.54 18.23
CA HIS A 47 -3.68 18.59 17.81
C HIS A 47 -3.29 17.73 16.60
N LEU A 48 -2.34 18.17 15.77
CA LEU A 48 -1.84 17.42 14.61
C LEU A 48 -0.67 16.50 14.95
N MET A 49 -0.17 16.49 16.20
CA MET A 49 0.98 15.66 16.58
C MET A 49 0.74 14.19 16.25
N ALA A 50 -0.32 13.59 16.82
CA ALA A 50 -0.66 12.18 16.57
C ALA A 50 -1.17 11.94 15.13
N ALA A 51 -1.89 12.90 14.56
CA ALA A 51 -2.40 12.80 13.20
C ALA A 51 -1.30 12.77 12.13
N SER A 52 -0.12 13.27 12.45
CA SER A 52 1.05 13.29 11.56
C SER A 52 1.97 12.08 11.71
N ASP A 53 1.63 11.10 12.53
CA ASP A 53 2.39 9.86 12.65
C ASP A 53 2.00 8.86 11.55
N SER A 54 2.95 8.02 11.13
CA SER A 54 2.70 6.92 10.19
C SER A 54 1.55 6.04 10.68
N PHE A 55 0.81 5.44 9.75
CA PHE A 55 -0.41 4.64 9.96
C PHE A 55 -1.68 5.44 10.28
N SER A 56 -1.61 6.75 10.56
CA SER A 56 -2.81 7.57 10.80
C SER A 56 -3.67 7.64 9.55
N PHE A 57 -4.90 7.13 9.64
CA PHE A 57 -5.88 7.10 8.55
C PHE A 57 -7.11 7.94 8.89
N GLY A 58 -7.52 8.79 7.96
CA GLY A 58 -8.67 9.66 8.17
C GLY A 58 -8.88 10.68 7.06
N ILE A 59 -9.44 11.80 7.44
CA ILE A 59 -9.67 12.95 6.57
C ILE A 59 -8.65 14.02 6.93
N PHE A 60 -7.94 14.52 5.91
CA PHE A 60 -6.98 15.60 6.05
C PHE A 60 -7.47 16.83 5.30
N TYR A 61 -7.36 17.98 5.95
CA TYR A 61 -7.66 19.30 5.40
C TYR A 61 -6.34 19.96 5.03
N LEU A 62 -6.16 20.24 3.76
CA LEU A 62 -4.91 20.71 3.20
C LEU A 62 -5.10 22.10 2.58
N MET A 63 -4.11 22.96 2.75
CA MET A 63 -3.97 24.19 1.98
C MET A 63 -2.78 24.07 1.04
N TYR A 64 -2.99 24.40 -0.23
CA TYR A 64 -1.90 24.47 -1.19
C TYR A 64 -1.18 25.81 -1.04
N GLY A 65 0.13 25.75 -0.76
CA GLY A 65 0.99 26.92 -0.72
C GLY A 65 1.60 27.21 -2.10
N ARG A 66 2.77 27.86 -2.13
CA ARG A 66 3.47 28.14 -3.38
C ARG A 66 3.94 26.86 -4.06
N ASP A 67 4.55 25.93 -3.29
CA ASP A 67 5.25 24.75 -3.82
C ASP A 67 4.88 23.46 -3.10
N ALA A 68 4.03 23.48 -2.07
CA ALA A 68 3.66 22.30 -1.29
C ALA A 68 2.37 22.48 -0.53
N TYR A 69 1.77 21.36 -0.16
CA TYR A 69 0.63 21.32 0.74
C TYR A 69 1.04 21.54 2.20
N THR A 70 0.11 22.11 2.98
CA THR A 70 0.21 22.17 4.45
C THR A 70 -1.06 21.58 5.04
N VAL A 71 -0.89 20.64 5.98
CA VAL A 71 -2.01 20.08 6.76
C VAL A 71 -2.44 21.13 7.76
N VAL A 72 -3.67 21.60 7.67
CA VAL A 72 -4.25 22.60 8.57
C VAL A 72 -5.16 21.98 9.62
N ASN A 73 -5.77 20.82 9.31
CA ASN A 73 -6.57 20.04 10.24
C ASN A 73 -6.61 18.57 9.81
N ALA A 74 -6.95 17.66 10.73
CA ALA A 74 -7.14 16.25 10.45
C ALA A 74 -8.20 15.64 11.37
N GLU A 75 -9.06 14.78 10.81
CA GLU A 75 -10.05 13.96 11.51
C GLU A 75 -9.65 12.50 11.35
N ILE A 76 -8.92 11.96 12.33
CA ILE A 76 -8.37 10.60 12.24
C ILE A 76 -9.42 9.60 12.72
N SER A 77 -9.75 8.67 11.84
CA SER A 77 -10.69 7.56 12.13
C SER A 77 -9.99 6.31 12.67
N ASN A 78 -8.70 6.11 12.32
CA ASN A 78 -7.90 5.00 12.83
C ASN A 78 -6.41 5.36 12.89
N PHE A 79 -5.76 5.05 14.01
CA PHE A 79 -4.33 5.24 14.21
C PHE A 79 -3.52 3.95 14.06
N PHE A 80 -4.17 2.79 13.98
CA PHE A 80 -3.55 1.47 13.92
C PHE A 80 -2.43 1.25 14.97
N ARG A 81 -2.63 1.77 16.19
CA ARG A 81 -1.64 1.71 17.29
C ARG A 81 -1.23 0.28 17.65
N GLU A 82 -2.12 -0.69 17.43
CA GLU A 82 -1.86 -2.10 17.67
C GLU A 82 -0.73 -2.65 16.79
N LEU A 83 -0.45 -2.02 15.64
CA LEU A 83 0.67 -2.40 14.78
C LEU A 83 2.02 -2.10 15.42
N THR A 84 2.10 -1.10 16.30
CA THR A 84 3.35 -0.69 16.96
C THR A 84 3.61 -1.42 18.29
N SER A 85 2.67 -2.24 18.76
CA SER A 85 2.81 -3.02 19.99
C SER A 85 3.58 -4.33 19.83
N ASP A 86 3.79 -4.78 18.58
CA ASP A 86 4.49 -6.01 18.22
C ASP A 86 5.52 -5.72 17.12
N LEU A 87 6.77 -6.09 17.37
CA LEU A 87 7.88 -5.77 16.48
C LEU A 87 7.71 -6.35 15.07
N GLN A 88 7.23 -7.59 14.98
CA GLN A 88 7.00 -8.24 13.68
C GLN A 88 5.89 -7.54 12.90
N LYS A 89 4.79 -7.17 13.57
CA LYS A 89 3.71 -6.40 12.95
C LYS A 89 4.20 -5.03 12.50
N THR A 90 4.98 -4.36 13.33
CA THR A 90 5.56 -3.04 13.05
C THR A 90 6.38 -3.07 11.75
N TYR A 91 7.36 -3.98 11.64
CA TYR A 91 8.19 -4.09 10.43
C TYR A 91 7.37 -4.49 9.20
N THR A 92 6.43 -5.41 9.36
CA THR A 92 5.54 -5.80 8.25
C THR A 92 4.68 -4.63 7.77
N ALA A 93 4.15 -3.82 8.70
CA ALA A 93 3.36 -2.66 8.36
C ALA A 93 4.18 -1.56 7.67
N TYR A 94 5.40 -1.27 8.14
CA TYR A 94 6.30 -0.34 7.46
C TYR A 94 6.68 -0.81 6.06
N TYR A 95 6.96 -2.11 5.88
CA TYR A 95 7.20 -2.67 4.55
C TYR A 95 6.01 -2.43 3.61
N PHE A 96 4.77 -2.53 4.09
CA PHE A 96 3.59 -2.24 3.26
C PHE A 96 3.50 -0.75 2.89
N LEU A 97 3.90 0.14 3.81
CA LEU A 97 3.97 1.57 3.49
C LEU A 97 5.05 1.89 2.46
N GLU A 98 6.20 1.22 2.54
CA GLU A 98 7.28 1.36 1.54
C GLU A 98 6.82 0.90 0.14
N LEU A 99 6.10 -0.24 0.06
CA LEU A 99 5.48 -0.67 -1.20
C LEU A 99 4.52 0.39 -1.75
N ALA A 100 3.64 0.92 -0.90
CA ALA A 100 2.72 1.96 -1.31
C ALA A 100 3.46 3.23 -1.76
N GLU A 101 4.51 3.64 -1.05
CA GLU A 101 5.30 4.82 -1.43
C GLU A 101 6.00 4.64 -2.77
N TYR A 102 6.48 3.42 -3.06
CA TYR A 102 7.17 3.09 -4.30
C TYR A 102 6.23 3.05 -5.51
N PHE A 103 5.09 2.37 -5.38
CA PHE A 103 4.19 2.07 -6.50
C PHE A 103 3.12 3.15 -6.77
N THR A 104 2.99 4.16 -5.92
CA THR A 104 1.97 5.21 -6.09
C THR A 104 2.58 6.51 -6.56
N VAL A 105 1.79 7.29 -7.31
CA VAL A 105 2.20 8.56 -7.91
C VAL A 105 1.27 9.71 -7.51
N GLU A 106 1.70 10.94 -7.76
CA GLU A 106 0.92 12.14 -7.47
C GLU A 106 -0.12 12.39 -8.58
N ASN A 107 -1.29 12.89 -8.17
CA ASN A 107 -2.42 13.25 -9.04
C ASN A 107 -3.09 12.09 -9.80
N GLU A 108 -2.84 10.85 -9.39
CA GLU A 108 -3.54 9.65 -9.88
C GLU A 108 -4.58 9.16 -8.87
N ASP A 109 -5.54 8.34 -9.32
CA ASP A 109 -6.49 7.67 -8.42
C ASP A 109 -5.84 6.44 -7.77
N GLU A 110 -5.39 6.62 -6.54
CA GLU A 110 -4.76 5.56 -5.75
C GLU A 110 -5.72 4.90 -4.74
N SER A 111 -7.03 4.97 -5.01
CA SER A 111 -8.04 4.38 -4.11
C SER A 111 -7.85 2.88 -3.91
N MET A 112 -7.42 2.15 -4.94
CA MET A 112 -7.18 0.70 -4.84
C MET A 112 -6.02 0.40 -3.89
N MET A 113 -4.90 1.12 -4.02
CA MET A 113 -3.74 0.96 -3.15
C MET A 113 -4.07 1.39 -1.72
N LEU A 114 -4.73 2.52 -1.52
CA LEU A 114 -5.17 2.98 -0.19
C LEU A 114 -6.06 1.95 0.51
N ASN A 115 -7.03 1.37 -0.21
CA ASN A 115 -7.90 0.34 0.32
C ASN A 115 -7.13 -0.95 0.63
N LEU A 116 -6.18 -1.34 -0.21
CA LEU A 116 -5.33 -2.52 0.00
C LEU A 116 -4.50 -2.38 1.28
N ILE A 117 -3.84 -1.24 1.49
CA ILE A 117 -3.08 -0.96 2.71
C ILE A 117 -3.98 -0.99 3.95
N TYR A 118 -5.13 -0.31 3.91
CA TYR A 118 -6.07 -0.28 5.02
C TYR A 118 -6.58 -1.68 5.39
N ALA A 119 -6.95 -2.48 4.40
CA ALA A 119 -7.40 -3.86 4.60
C ALA A 119 -6.29 -4.75 5.18
N SER A 120 -5.05 -4.60 4.69
CA SER A 120 -3.89 -5.35 5.16
C SER A 120 -3.55 -5.01 6.62
N PHE A 121 -3.58 -3.73 6.99
CA PHE A 121 -3.39 -3.31 8.38
C PHE A 121 -4.50 -3.86 9.29
N SER A 122 -5.75 -3.79 8.83
CA SER A 122 -6.89 -4.36 9.57
C SER A 122 -6.74 -5.87 9.77
N ALA A 123 -6.21 -6.60 8.79
CA ALA A 123 -5.94 -8.02 8.89
C ALA A 123 -4.80 -8.34 9.88
N LEU A 124 -3.72 -7.55 9.86
CA LEU A 124 -2.60 -7.67 10.80
C LEU A 124 -3.05 -7.42 12.24
N VAL A 125 -3.87 -6.39 12.47
CA VAL A 125 -4.41 -6.06 13.79
C VAL A 125 -5.29 -7.20 14.32
N LYS A 126 -6.21 -7.70 13.48
CA LYS A 126 -7.10 -8.81 13.86
C LYS A 126 -6.36 -10.12 14.16
N GLY A 127 -5.19 -10.34 13.58
CA GLY A 127 -4.34 -11.48 13.87
C GLY A 127 -4.91 -12.88 13.49
N ARG A 128 -5.96 -12.92 12.66
CA ARG A 128 -6.60 -14.19 12.24
C ARG A 128 -5.92 -14.86 11.06
N ILE A 129 -5.09 -14.12 10.33
CA ILE A 129 -4.38 -14.56 9.13
C ILE A 129 -2.88 -14.48 9.42
N ASN A 130 -2.13 -15.49 8.96
CA ASN A 130 -0.68 -15.48 9.11
C ASN A 130 -0.09 -14.23 8.42
N PRO A 131 0.76 -13.44 9.11
CA PRO A 131 1.37 -12.22 8.54
C PRO A 131 2.12 -12.46 7.22
N ARG A 132 2.75 -13.63 7.04
CA ARG A 132 3.41 -13.99 5.77
C ARG A 132 2.40 -14.11 4.62
N LEU A 133 1.22 -14.68 4.88
CA LEU A 133 0.17 -14.77 3.85
C LEU A 133 -0.37 -13.38 3.50
N ILE A 134 -0.57 -12.51 4.50
CA ILE A 134 -0.97 -11.12 4.24
C ILE A 134 0.07 -10.43 3.36
N ARG A 135 1.37 -10.66 3.62
CA ARG A 135 2.46 -10.11 2.81
C ARG A 135 2.38 -10.58 1.35
N TYR A 136 2.24 -11.88 1.10
CA TYR A 136 2.13 -12.40 -0.27
C TYR A 136 0.90 -11.85 -1.01
N ILE A 137 -0.22 -11.69 -0.28
CA ILE A 137 -1.44 -11.11 -0.86
C ILE A 137 -1.22 -9.64 -1.27
N ILE A 138 -0.59 -8.84 -0.42
CA ILE A 138 -0.36 -7.43 -0.73
C ILE A 138 0.64 -7.26 -1.87
N GLU A 139 1.73 -8.04 -1.88
CA GLU A 139 2.72 -8.03 -2.95
C GLU A 139 2.07 -8.35 -4.31
N LEU A 140 1.31 -9.44 -4.40
CA LEU A 140 0.62 -9.83 -5.62
C LEU A 140 -0.44 -8.79 -6.04
N LYS A 141 -1.25 -8.29 -5.09
CA LYS A 141 -2.27 -7.28 -5.40
C LYS A 141 -1.67 -5.94 -5.82
N THR A 142 -0.51 -5.58 -5.29
CA THR A 142 0.23 -4.39 -5.72
C THR A 142 0.63 -4.50 -7.19
N LEU A 143 1.18 -5.65 -7.61
CA LEU A 143 1.48 -5.91 -9.02
C LEU A 143 0.22 -5.81 -9.89
N VAL A 144 -0.88 -6.45 -9.46
CA VAL A 144 -2.17 -6.40 -10.18
C VAL A 144 -2.69 -4.96 -10.33
N ILE A 145 -2.63 -4.15 -9.28
CA ILE A 145 -3.06 -2.74 -9.31
C ILE A 145 -2.25 -1.95 -10.33
N ASN A 146 -0.95 -2.26 -10.46
CA ASN A 146 -0.04 -1.58 -11.39
C ASN A 146 -0.05 -2.20 -12.81
N GLY A 147 -0.94 -3.15 -13.08
CA GLY A 147 -1.06 -3.77 -14.39
C GLY A 147 0.02 -4.82 -14.70
N GLU A 148 0.85 -5.16 -13.75
CA GLU A 148 1.96 -6.12 -13.85
C GLU A 148 1.60 -7.41 -13.13
N TYR A 149 0.76 -8.24 -13.75
CA TYR A 149 0.37 -9.52 -13.15
C TYR A 149 0.63 -10.69 -14.10
N PRO A 150 1.09 -11.83 -13.57
CA PRO A 150 1.24 -13.03 -14.37
C PRO A 150 -0.12 -13.63 -14.76
N GLU A 151 -0.16 -14.30 -15.90
CA GLU A 151 -1.37 -14.97 -16.38
C GLU A 151 -1.61 -16.27 -15.59
N PHE A 152 -2.76 -16.40 -14.95
CA PHE A 152 -3.15 -17.57 -14.15
C PHE A 152 -4.34 -18.36 -14.72
N PHE A 153 -5.05 -17.85 -15.73
CA PHE A 153 -6.31 -18.43 -16.19
C PHE A 153 -6.22 -19.16 -17.52
N LEU A 154 -5.11 -18.99 -18.24
CA LEU A 154 -4.85 -19.69 -19.48
C LEU A 154 -3.35 -19.99 -19.66
N CYS A 155 -3.04 -21.07 -20.35
CA CYS A 155 -1.65 -21.42 -20.65
C CYS A 155 -0.98 -20.33 -21.49
N ARG A 156 0.06 -19.73 -20.95
CA ARG A 156 0.77 -18.61 -21.58
C ARG A 156 1.41 -18.97 -22.92
N ASN A 157 1.67 -20.27 -23.15
CA ASN A 157 2.29 -20.74 -24.39
C ASN A 157 1.26 -21.13 -25.48
N CYS A 158 0.18 -21.86 -25.15
CA CYS A 158 -0.77 -22.36 -26.14
C CYS A 158 -2.21 -21.86 -25.97
N GLY A 159 -2.50 -21.06 -24.93
CA GLY A 159 -3.80 -20.44 -24.69
C GLY A 159 -4.90 -21.38 -24.16
N THR A 160 -4.61 -22.67 -23.90
CA THR A 160 -5.61 -23.56 -23.30
C THR A 160 -5.91 -23.18 -21.85
N LYS A 161 -7.15 -23.41 -21.42
CA LYS A 161 -7.58 -23.24 -20.03
C LYS A 161 -7.57 -24.55 -19.25
N GLU A 162 -7.25 -25.65 -19.90
CA GLU A 162 -7.32 -26.98 -19.32
C GLU A 162 -5.95 -27.45 -18.84
N HIS A 163 -5.97 -28.28 -17.77
CA HIS A 163 -4.79 -28.92 -17.22
C HIS A 163 -3.63 -27.97 -16.92
N LEU A 164 -3.92 -26.82 -16.35
CA LEU A 164 -2.93 -25.86 -15.89
C LEU A 164 -2.22 -26.45 -14.65
N THR A 165 -0.91 -26.64 -14.72
CA THR A 165 -0.15 -27.40 -13.70
C THR A 165 1.18 -26.80 -13.31
N GLY A 166 1.69 -25.83 -14.04
CA GLY A 166 3.01 -25.29 -13.79
C GLY A 166 3.08 -23.78 -14.00
N PHE A 167 3.82 -23.08 -13.16
CA PHE A 167 4.11 -21.67 -13.32
C PHE A 167 5.54 -21.48 -13.84
N SER A 168 5.69 -20.64 -14.84
CA SER A 168 6.98 -20.31 -15.45
C SER A 168 7.25 -18.81 -15.35
N ILE A 169 8.38 -18.43 -14.76
CA ILE A 169 8.82 -17.04 -14.70
C ILE A 169 9.17 -16.54 -16.11
N PHE A 170 9.80 -17.40 -16.93
CA PHE A 170 10.18 -17.03 -18.29
C PHE A 170 8.96 -16.70 -19.19
N HIS A 171 7.82 -17.37 -18.95
CA HIS A 171 6.59 -17.16 -19.70
C HIS A 171 5.63 -16.16 -19.00
N ASP A 172 5.99 -15.59 -17.87
CA ASP A 172 5.17 -14.69 -17.06
C ASP A 172 3.77 -15.24 -16.77
N GLY A 173 3.69 -16.55 -16.40
CA GLY A 173 2.39 -17.13 -16.13
C GLY A 173 2.35 -18.65 -16.08
N ILE A 174 1.10 -19.14 -16.07
CA ILE A 174 0.81 -20.55 -15.95
C ILE A 174 0.94 -21.29 -17.29
N LEU A 175 1.39 -22.53 -17.22
CA LEU A 175 1.50 -23.46 -18.33
C LEU A 175 0.62 -24.69 -18.12
N CYS A 176 0.06 -25.23 -19.20
CA CYS A 176 -0.60 -26.51 -19.17
C CYS A 176 0.45 -27.66 -19.07
N LYS A 177 -0.02 -28.85 -18.72
CA LYS A 177 0.80 -30.04 -18.52
C LYS A 177 1.77 -30.33 -19.67
N ASP A 178 1.35 -30.11 -20.91
CA ASP A 178 2.19 -30.42 -22.08
C ASP A 178 3.24 -29.34 -22.34
N CYS A 179 2.87 -28.05 -22.18
CA CYS A 179 3.82 -26.95 -22.30
C CYS A 179 4.82 -26.92 -21.14
N ALA A 180 4.41 -27.31 -19.94
CA ALA A 180 5.26 -27.41 -18.78
C ALA A 180 6.39 -28.44 -18.94
N LYS A 181 6.15 -29.56 -19.66
CA LYS A 181 7.17 -30.61 -19.91
C LYS A 181 8.36 -30.11 -20.73
N VAL A 182 8.15 -29.12 -21.57
CA VAL A 182 9.18 -28.61 -22.50
C VAL A 182 9.84 -27.31 -21.99
N SER A 183 9.31 -26.69 -20.95
CA SER A 183 9.90 -25.53 -20.33
C SER A 183 10.86 -25.90 -19.21
N LYS A 184 11.97 -25.16 -19.07
CA LYS A 184 13.06 -25.49 -18.12
C LYS A 184 12.90 -24.88 -16.74
N ASP A 185 12.04 -23.89 -16.57
CA ASP A 185 11.89 -23.07 -15.36
C ASP A 185 10.55 -23.24 -14.65
N VAL A 186 9.93 -24.40 -14.80
CA VAL A 186 8.56 -24.64 -14.31
C VAL A 186 8.56 -25.00 -12.83
N MET A 187 7.80 -24.24 -12.06
CA MET A 187 7.39 -24.60 -10.71
C MET A 187 6.03 -25.33 -10.79
N GLU A 188 5.96 -26.55 -10.27
CA GLU A 188 4.70 -27.28 -10.22
C GLU A 188 3.71 -26.62 -9.26
N ILE A 189 2.47 -26.48 -9.73
CA ILE A 189 1.35 -25.96 -8.95
C ILE A 189 0.30 -27.06 -8.86
N ASN A 190 -0.14 -27.35 -7.64
CA ASN A 190 -1.22 -28.33 -7.46
C ASN A 190 -2.59 -27.66 -7.68
N GLY A 191 -3.62 -28.46 -8.02
CA GLY A 191 -4.95 -27.98 -8.34
C GLY A 191 -5.68 -27.24 -7.20
N SER A 192 -5.16 -27.28 -5.97
CA SER A 192 -5.71 -26.50 -4.84
C SER A 192 -5.11 -25.10 -4.73
N THR A 193 -4.10 -24.79 -5.55
CA THR A 193 -3.43 -23.48 -5.58
C THR A 193 -4.01 -22.58 -6.67
N LEU A 194 -4.68 -23.17 -7.66
CA LEU A 194 -5.42 -22.49 -8.73
C LEU A 194 -6.89 -22.33 -8.36
#